data_4f1f9c2c3f6b6e4fb0240277187de899
#
_entry.id   4f1f9c2c3f6b6e4fb0240277187de899
#
_cell.length_a   1.000
_cell.length_b   1.000
_cell.length_c   1.000
_cell.angle_alpha   90.00
_cell.angle_beta   90.00
_cell.angle_gamma   90.00
#
_symmetry.space_group_name_H-M   'P 1'
#
loop_
_entity.id
_entity.type
_entity.pdbx_description
1 polymer ?
#
loop_
_entity_poly.entity_id
_entity_poly.type
_entity_poly.pdbx_seq_one_letter_code
_entity_poly.pdbx_strand_id
1 'polypeptide(L)'
;MDADRIGIALRGRRNGKSWLVSCPCPNHGKGHGDRNPSLSVSDGDDRLLLRCFAGCEFEDIIDALRGRGLLNDNRVEPRRDAPRVIPKIEADPLALELWDRSEPIHGTIAEEYLQRRGLLLTPPSLGHYRGSMIAAVHQPYHGVTAIQKTPIEADFSHGDRMTKGPLGTGAVRLGAAQEIMGIAEGTETALSAMMLTGMSVWASLGGKRLHNVELPPFVREVHIFCDNDQAGREAAYRASDVHRALGRDVEIRRPPPEFKDYNEFIIADADAWAKDWS
;
A
#
# COMPACT_ATOMS: atom_id res chain seq x y z
N MET A 1 13.19 -16.77 26.61
CA MET A 1 12.60 -15.54 26.05
C MET A 1 11.11 -15.78 25.94
N ASP A 2 10.32 -14.82 26.44
CA ASP A 2 8.85 -15.02 26.56
C ASP A 2 8.16 -14.96 25.21
N ALA A 3 8.68 -14.18 24.26
CA ALA A 3 8.14 -14.09 22.91
C ALA A 3 8.20 -15.42 22.15
N ASP A 4 9.26 -16.19 22.26
CA ASP A 4 9.39 -17.50 21.62
C ASP A 4 8.38 -18.50 22.21
N ARG A 5 8.19 -18.48 23.54
CA ARG A 5 7.21 -19.32 24.21
C ARG A 5 5.78 -19.04 23.75
N ILE A 6 5.41 -17.77 23.67
CA ILE A 6 4.09 -17.35 23.19
C ILE A 6 3.91 -17.67 21.70
N GLY A 7 4.95 -17.36 20.89
CA GLY A 7 4.96 -17.61 19.46
C GLY A 7 4.73 -19.08 19.12
N ILE A 8 5.41 -19.97 19.78
CA ILE A 8 5.28 -21.43 19.61
C ILE A 8 3.91 -21.91 20.12
N ALA A 9 3.50 -21.47 21.32
CA ALA A 9 2.25 -21.91 21.92
C ALA A 9 1.00 -21.51 21.10
N LEU A 10 1.04 -20.31 20.48
CA LEU A 10 -0.03 -19.82 19.61
C LEU A 10 0.17 -20.18 18.12
N ARG A 11 1.12 -21.07 17.82
CA ARG A 11 1.45 -21.55 16.47
C ARG A 11 1.69 -20.41 15.48
N GLY A 12 2.36 -19.37 15.95
CA GLY A 12 2.68 -18.19 15.16
C GLY A 12 3.78 -18.42 14.14
N ARG A 13 3.97 -17.43 13.29
CA ARG A 13 5.12 -17.37 12.38
C ARG A 13 6.17 -16.42 12.94
N ARG A 14 7.43 -16.79 12.79
CA ARG A 14 8.54 -15.90 13.13
C ARG A 14 8.69 -14.82 12.05
N ASN A 15 8.78 -13.57 12.48
CA ASN A 15 8.97 -12.41 11.61
C ASN A 15 10.18 -11.60 12.15
N GLY A 16 11.36 -11.90 11.67
CA GLY A 16 12.61 -11.33 12.19
C GLY A 16 12.80 -11.61 13.69
N LYS A 17 12.84 -10.55 14.50
CA LYS A 17 12.95 -10.64 15.98
C LYS A 17 11.58 -10.79 16.67
N SER A 18 10.49 -10.78 15.92
CA SER A 18 9.12 -10.84 16.44
C SER A 18 8.43 -12.14 16.03
N TRP A 19 7.34 -12.46 16.70
CA TRP A 19 6.36 -13.46 16.26
C TRP A 19 5.07 -12.78 15.86
N LEU A 20 4.45 -13.28 14.81
CA LEU A 20 3.09 -12.92 14.43
C LEU A 20 2.19 -14.10 14.74
N VAL A 21 1.25 -13.90 15.66
CA VAL A 21 0.37 -14.95 16.19
C VAL A 21 -1.09 -14.53 16.08
N SER A 22 -2.01 -15.50 16.11
CA SER A 22 -3.42 -15.17 16.24
C SER A 22 -3.70 -14.55 17.61
N CYS A 23 -4.40 -13.41 17.62
CA CYS A 23 -4.73 -12.70 18.84
C CYS A 23 -5.68 -13.54 19.73
N PRO A 24 -5.32 -13.79 20.99
CA PRO A 24 -6.11 -14.62 21.88
C PRO A 24 -7.32 -13.93 22.52
N CYS A 25 -7.52 -12.64 22.28
CA CYS A 25 -8.60 -11.86 22.89
C CYS A 25 -9.98 -12.39 22.51
N PRO A 26 -10.90 -12.60 23.47
CA PRO A 26 -12.25 -13.10 23.20
C PRO A 26 -13.06 -12.20 22.28
N ASN A 27 -12.86 -10.87 22.39
CA ASN A 27 -13.58 -9.87 21.62
C ASN A 27 -12.88 -9.51 20.29
N HIS A 28 -11.81 -10.21 19.93
CA HIS A 28 -11.12 -10.00 18.66
C HIS A 28 -12.06 -10.18 17.46
N GLY A 29 -11.99 -9.24 16.49
CA GLY A 29 -12.86 -9.31 15.30
C GLY A 29 -14.35 -9.28 15.64
N LYS A 30 -14.76 -8.51 16.64
CA LYS A 30 -16.15 -8.44 17.14
C LYS A 30 -16.66 -9.79 17.66
N GLY A 31 -15.78 -10.58 18.28
CA GLY A 31 -16.11 -11.89 18.84
C GLY A 31 -16.03 -13.06 17.85
N HIS A 32 -15.63 -12.81 16.60
CA HIS A 32 -15.43 -13.87 15.60
C HIS A 32 -14.05 -14.53 15.64
N GLY A 33 -13.18 -14.08 16.56
CA GLY A 33 -11.81 -14.56 16.69
C GLY A 33 -10.86 -14.01 15.62
N ASP A 34 -9.59 -14.38 15.75
CA ASP A 34 -8.53 -13.98 14.81
C ASP A 34 -8.34 -15.07 13.74
N ARG A 35 -8.87 -14.83 12.56
CA ARG A 35 -8.73 -15.75 11.40
C ARG A 35 -7.38 -15.57 10.70
N ASN A 36 -6.77 -14.39 10.84
CA ASN A 36 -5.46 -14.04 10.28
C ASN A 36 -4.58 -13.52 11.42
N PRO A 37 -3.40 -14.11 11.68
CA PRO A 37 -2.54 -13.68 12.77
C PRO A 37 -2.35 -12.18 12.77
N SER A 38 -2.76 -11.52 13.87
CA SER A 38 -2.76 -10.06 14.00
C SER A 38 -2.06 -9.55 15.26
N LEU A 39 -1.59 -10.44 16.14
CA LEU A 39 -0.84 -10.07 17.33
C LEU A 39 0.67 -10.22 17.09
N SER A 40 1.39 -9.11 17.12
CA SER A 40 2.86 -9.10 17.15
C SER A 40 3.36 -9.28 18.58
N VAL A 41 4.30 -10.20 18.75
CA VAL A 41 4.96 -10.53 20.02
C VAL A 41 6.46 -10.47 19.83
N SER A 42 7.17 -9.70 20.64
CA SER A 42 8.64 -9.63 20.63
C SER A 42 9.20 -9.37 22.01
N ASP A 43 10.43 -9.83 22.27
CA ASP A 43 11.17 -9.44 23.46
C ASP A 43 11.79 -8.06 23.22
N GLY A 44 11.53 -7.12 24.14
CA GLY A 44 12.29 -5.88 24.27
C GLY A 44 13.48 -6.07 25.22
N ASP A 45 14.20 -5.00 25.57
CA ASP A 45 15.39 -5.07 26.42
C ASP A 45 15.09 -5.66 27.80
N ASP A 46 14.01 -5.19 28.45
CA ASP A 46 13.60 -5.60 29.79
C ASP A 46 12.16 -6.15 29.88
N ARG A 47 11.44 -6.23 28.76
CA ARG A 47 10.01 -6.53 28.75
C ARG A 47 9.52 -7.17 27.47
N LEU A 48 8.38 -7.85 27.57
CA LEU A 48 7.65 -8.36 26.41
C LEU A 48 6.89 -7.20 25.73
N LEU A 49 6.99 -7.14 24.40
CA LEU A 49 6.30 -6.16 23.58
C LEU A 49 5.15 -6.86 22.82
N LEU A 50 3.93 -6.38 23.04
CA LEU A 50 2.71 -6.92 22.45
C LEU A 50 1.95 -5.84 21.68
N ARG A 51 1.48 -6.14 20.47
CA ARG A 51 0.65 -5.25 19.67
C ARG A 51 -0.32 -6.04 18.80
N CYS A 52 -1.62 -5.84 19.01
CA CYS A 52 -2.65 -6.34 18.11
C CYS A 52 -2.91 -5.29 17.01
N PHE A 53 -2.75 -5.70 15.73
CA PHE A 53 -3.00 -4.81 14.59
C PHE A 53 -4.49 -4.63 14.28
N ALA A 54 -5.35 -5.46 14.87
CA ALA A 54 -6.81 -5.32 14.79
C ALA A 54 -7.41 -4.45 15.89
N GLY A 55 -6.56 -3.83 16.75
CA GLY A 55 -6.98 -2.85 17.72
C GLY A 55 -7.50 -3.40 19.06
N CYS A 56 -7.17 -4.65 19.45
CA CYS A 56 -7.42 -5.10 20.80
C CYS A 56 -6.60 -4.30 21.81
N GLU A 57 -7.21 -3.92 22.91
CA GLU A 57 -6.54 -3.21 24.00
C GLU A 57 -5.46 -4.11 24.64
N PHE A 58 -4.43 -3.45 25.16
CA PHE A 58 -3.28 -4.14 25.72
C PHE A 58 -3.65 -5.02 26.91
N GLU A 59 -4.51 -4.51 27.77
CA GLU A 59 -5.02 -5.18 28.95
C GLU A 59 -5.77 -6.49 28.57
N ASP A 60 -6.62 -6.45 27.55
CA ASP A 60 -7.35 -7.61 27.04
C ASP A 60 -6.40 -8.69 26.52
N ILE A 61 -5.32 -8.27 25.84
CA ILE A 61 -4.29 -9.19 25.32
C ILE A 61 -3.57 -9.87 26.49
N ILE A 62 -3.18 -9.13 27.51
CA ILE A 62 -2.50 -9.62 28.70
C ILE A 62 -3.39 -10.62 29.44
N ASP A 63 -4.64 -10.26 29.68
CA ASP A 63 -5.58 -11.14 30.39
C ASP A 63 -5.84 -12.43 29.61
N ALA A 64 -5.98 -12.34 28.30
CA ALA A 64 -6.14 -13.52 27.45
C ALA A 64 -4.90 -14.43 27.43
N LEU A 65 -3.68 -13.85 27.45
CA LEU A 65 -2.42 -14.60 27.55
C LEU A 65 -2.22 -15.22 28.94
N ARG A 66 -2.56 -14.50 30.02
CA ARG A 66 -2.58 -15.00 31.40
C ARG A 66 -3.56 -16.15 31.57
N GLY A 67 -4.79 -15.99 31.08
CA GLY A 67 -5.81 -17.04 31.11
C GLY A 67 -5.39 -18.33 30.40
N ARG A 68 -4.42 -18.26 29.47
CA ARG A 68 -3.82 -19.41 28.80
C ARG A 68 -2.51 -19.90 29.45
N GLY A 69 -2.11 -19.30 30.58
CA GLY A 69 -0.86 -19.65 31.27
C GLY A 69 0.41 -19.30 30.48
N LEU A 70 0.32 -18.36 29.53
CA LEU A 70 1.41 -17.95 28.67
C LEU A 70 2.20 -16.75 29.21
N LEU A 71 1.71 -16.09 30.27
CA LEU A 71 2.39 -14.99 30.97
C LEU A 71 2.48 -15.28 32.47
N ASN A 72 3.66 -14.99 33.04
CA ASN A 72 3.89 -14.97 34.48
C ASN A 72 3.94 -13.50 34.95
N ASP A 73 3.42 -13.23 36.14
CA ASP A 73 2.86 -11.96 36.60
C ASP A 73 3.72 -10.68 36.64
N ASN A 74 5.01 -10.66 36.34
CA ASN A 74 5.81 -9.51 36.78
C ASN A 74 6.60 -8.72 35.72
N ARG A 75 6.40 -8.91 34.42
CA ARG A 75 7.23 -8.21 33.41
C ARG A 75 6.51 -7.73 32.15
N VAL A 76 5.22 -7.46 32.21
CA VAL A 76 4.49 -7.00 31.06
C VAL A 76 3.98 -5.60 31.29
N GLU A 77 4.59 -4.64 30.66
CA GLU A 77 4.06 -3.29 30.55
C GLU A 77 3.49 -3.07 29.15
N PRO A 78 2.41 -2.25 29.04
CA PRO A 78 1.99 -1.83 27.72
C PRO A 78 3.21 -1.26 27.00
N ARG A 79 3.44 -1.71 25.76
CA ARG A 79 4.25 -0.92 24.88
C ARG A 79 3.57 0.43 24.82
N ARG A 80 3.99 1.36 25.65
CA ARG A 80 3.94 2.74 25.28
C ARG A 80 4.84 2.76 24.04
N ASP A 81 4.25 2.53 22.87
CA ASP A 81 4.79 3.13 21.70
C ASP A 81 5.06 4.55 22.18
N ALA A 82 6.31 4.93 22.35
CA ALA A 82 6.66 6.34 22.39
C ALA A 82 5.79 6.90 21.27
N PRO A 83 4.82 7.79 21.59
CA PRO A 83 3.75 8.09 20.65
C PRO A 83 4.45 8.22 19.33
N ARG A 84 4.16 7.30 18.38
CA ARG A 84 4.82 7.34 17.08
C ARG A 84 4.54 8.75 16.69
N VAL A 85 5.56 9.62 16.75
CA VAL A 85 5.39 11.01 16.37
C VAL A 85 5.10 10.86 14.88
N ILE A 86 3.80 10.71 14.60
CA ILE A 86 3.31 10.72 13.22
C ILE A 86 3.69 12.11 12.80
N PRO A 87 4.69 12.28 11.92
CA PRO A 87 5.11 13.61 11.49
C PRO A 87 3.84 14.29 11.03
N LYS A 88 3.50 15.44 11.62
CA LYS A 88 2.31 16.19 11.25
C LYS A 88 2.51 16.62 9.78
N ILE A 89 1.98 15.83 8.87
CA ILE A 89 1.97 16.16 7.46
C ILE A 89 0.75 17.05 7.27
N GLU A 90 1.00 18.34 7.19
CA GLU A 90 -0.07 19.29 6.86
C GLU A 90 -0.43 19.15 5.39
N ALA A 91 -1.69 18.86 5.11
CA ALA A 91 -2.20 18.82 3.75
C ALA A 91 -2.09 20.20 3.11
N ASP A 92 -1.73 20.24 1.82
CA ASP A 92 -1.73 21.50 1.07
C ASP A 92 -3.18 21.95 0.82
N PRO A 93 -3.59 23.16 1.26
CA PRO A 93 -4.97 23.61 1.11
C PRO A 93 -5.45 23.66 -0.33
N LEU A 94 -4.56 24.02 -1.28
CA LEU A 94 -4.91 24.04 -2.70
C LEU A 94 -5.06 22.61 -3.26
N ALA A 95 -4.24 21.66 -2.79
CA ALA A 95 -4.40 20.27 -3.17
C ALA A 95 -5.76 19.70 -2.71
N LEU A 96 -6.17 20.02 -1.48
CA LEU A 96 -7.48 19.64 -0.96
C LEU A 96 -8.61 20.32 -1.74
N GLU A 97 -8.52 21.62 -2.00
CA GLU A 97 -9.50 22.34 -2.81
C GLU A 97 -9.67 21.72 -4.20
N LEU A 98 -8.57 21.41 -4.87
CA LEU A 98 -8.60 20.79 -6.20
C LEU A 98 -9.19 19.38 -6.16
N TRP A 99 -8.90 18.63 -5.11
CA TRP A 99 -9.50 17.30 -4.89
C TRP A 99 -11.00 17.39 -4.62
N ASP A 100 -11.43 18.25 -3.72
CA ASP A 100 -12.84 18.43 -3.33
C ASP A 100 -13.70 18.96 -4.50
N ARG A 101 -13.10 19.72 -5.42
CA ARG A 101 -13.76 20.24 -6.63
C ARG A 101 -13.66 19.29 -7.82
N SER A 102 -12.92 18.21 -7.71
CA SER A 102 -12.86 17.20 -8.76
C SER A 102 -14.13 16.35 -8.74
N GLU A 103 -14.59 15.99 -9.91
CA GLU A 103 -15.69 15.04 -10.12
C GLU A 103 -15.13 13.63 -10.39
N PRO A 104 -15.91 12.56 -10.20
CA PRO A 104 -15.51 11.22 -10.64
C PRO A 104 -15.12 11.23 -12.11
N ILE A 105 -14.10 10.45 -12.48
CA ILE A 105 -13.58 10.47 -13.86
C ILE A 105 -14.54 9.88 -14.90
N HIS A 106 -15.56 9.15 -14.45
CA HIS A 106 -16.52 8.51 -15.36
C HIS A 106 -17.26 9.53 -16.23
N GLY A 107 -17.30 9.28 -17.55
CA GLY A 107 -17.90 10.18 -18.54
C GLY A 107 -17.06 11.45 -18.85
N THR A 108 -15.83 11.54 -18.41
CA THR A 108 -14.98 12.69 -18.62
C THR A 108 -13.84 12.40 -19.60
N ILE A 109 -13.14 13.45 -20.04
CA ILE A 109 -11.92 13.33 -20.88
C ILE A 109 -10.81 12.50 -20.14
N ALA A 110 -10.81 12.47 -18.81
CA ALA A 110 -9.87 11.68 -18.06
C ALA A 110 -10.14 10.17 -18.17
N GLU A 111 -11.38 9.76 -18.22
CA GLU A 111 -11.72 8.37 -18.53
C GLU A 111 -11.33 8.01 -19.95
N GLU A 112 -11.66 8.86 -20.93
CA GLU A 112 -11.30 8.62 -22.33
C GLU A 112 -9.79 8.55 -22.55
N TYR A 113 -9.03 9.41 -21.85
CA TYR A 113 -7.56 9.35 -21.82
C TYR A 113 -7.06 7.96 -21.33
N LEU A 114 -7.63 7.44 -20.24
CA LEU A 114 -7.27 6.13 -19.73
C LEU A 114 -7.69 5.01 -20.70
N GLN A 115 -8.89 5.07 -21.27
CA GLN A 115 -9.39 4.07 -22.22
C GLN A 115 -8.53 3.99 -23.47
N ARG A 116 -8.06 5.11 -24.01
CA ARG A 116 -7.13 5.13 -25.15
C ARG A 116 -5.76 4.53 -24.83
N ARG A 117 -5.42 4.43 -23.55
CA ARG A 117 -4.24 3.71 -23.05
C ARG A 117 -4.53 2.27 -22.64
N GLY A 118 -5.70 1.74 -23.02
CA GLY A 118 -6.12 0.39 -22.67
C GLY A 118 -6.50 0.22 -21.19
N LEU A 119 -6.66 1.32 -20.43
CA LEU A 119 -6.91 1.30 -19.00
C LEU A 119 -8.41 1.51 -18.71
N LEU A 120 -9.10 0.45 -18.27
CA LEU A 120 -10.55 0.44 -18.11
C LEU A 120 -10.99 0.66 -16.65
N LEU A 121 -10.04 0.75 -15.71
CA LEU A 121 -10.35 0.94 -14.29
C LEU A 121 -10.50 2.43 -13.96
N THR A 122 -11.54 2.75 -13.18
CA THR A 122 -11.85 4.11 -12.70
C THR A 122 -11.89 4.18 -11.18
N PRO A 123 -10.73 4.00 -10.49
CA PRO A 123 -10.68 4.02 -9.04
C PRO A 123 -11.15 5.34 -8.45
N PRO A 124 -11.79 5.33 -7.25
CA PRO A 124 -12.30 6.54 -6.61
C PRO A 124 -11.22 7.51 -6.13
N SER A 125 -9.94 7.11 -6.15
CA SER A 125 -8.78 7.98 -5.90
C SER A 125 -8.35 8.80 -7.11
N LEU A 126 -9.03 8.62 -8.26
CA LEU A 126 -8.89 9.41 -9.46
C LEU A 126 -10.13 10.26 -9.68
N GLY A 127 -9.92 11.53 -10.00
CA GLY A 127 -10.97 12.48 -10.34
C GLY A 127 -10.64 13.27 -11.60
N HIS A 128 -11.58 14.07 -12.06
CA HIS A 128 -11.42 15.00 -13.18
C HIS A 128 -11.66 16.44 -12.71
N TYR A 129 -10.83 17.35 -13.13
CA TYR A 129 -11.00 18.77 -12.91
C TYR A 129 -10.43 19.60 -14.07
N ARG A 130 -11.32 20.34 -14.78
CA ARG A 130 -10.93 21.29 -15.86
C ARG A 130 -9.94 20.70 -16.86
N GLY A 131 -10.31 19.62 -17.52
CA GLY A 131 -9.49 18.97 -18.55
C GLY A 131 -8.24 18.26 -18.02
N SER A 132 -8.22 17.93 -16.73
CA SER A 132 -7.08 17.25 -16.10
C SER A 132 -7.54 16.07 -15.26
N MET A 133 -6.80 14.98 -15.30
CA MET A 133 -6.94 13.92 -14.31
C MET A 133 -6.27 14.35 -13.00
N ILE A 134 -6.95 14.11 -11.89
CA ILE A 134 -6.48 14.39 -10.54
C ILE A 134 -6.32 13.05 -9.82
N ALA A 135 -5.11 12.74 -9.35
CA ALA A 135 -4.83 11.55 -8.54
C ALA A 135 -4.57 11.96 -7.09
N ALA A 136 -5.40 11.48 -6.16
CA ALA A 136 -5.31 11.83 -4.74
C ALA A 136 -4.27 10.98 -4.02
N VAL A 137 -3.34 11.62 -3.33
CA VAL A 137 -2.32 10.96 -2.51
C VAL A 137 -2.82 10.86 -1.07
N HIS A 138 -3.00 9.64 -0.60
CA HIS A 138 -3.45 9.34 0.75
C HIS A 138 -2.29 8.98 1.65
N GLN A 139 -2.16 9.68 2.76
CA GLN A 139 -1.26 9.30 3.84
C GLN A 139 -1.90 8.23 4.74
N PRO A 140 -1.10 7.40 5.42
CA PRO A 140 -1.64 6.36 6.29
C PRO A 140 -2.60 6.87 7.37
N TYR A 141 -2.34 8.06 7.91
CA TYR A 141 -3.06 8.58 9.08
C TYR A 141 -3.68 9.97 8.90
N HIS A 142 -3.53 10.58 7.72
CA HIS A 142 -3.93 11.97 7.49
C HIS A 142 -4.93 12.15 6.33
N GLY A 143 -5.36 11.08 5.70
CA GLY A 143 -6.22 11.16 4.52
C GLY A 143 -5.46 11.72 3.31
N VAL A 144 -6.15 12.52 2.49
CA VAL A 144 -5.55 13.18 1.33
C VAL A 144 -4.70 14.35 1.78
N THR A 145 -3.43 14.40 1.36
CA THR A 145 -2.51 15.51 1.67
C THR A 145 -1.93 16.18 0.44
N ALA A 146 -1.97 15.49 -0.68
CA ALA A 146 -1.43 15.96 -1.95
C ALA A 146 -2.25 15.40 -3.11
N ILE A 147 -2.05 15.99 -4.28
CA ILE A 147 -2.57 15.48 -5.55
C ILE A 147 -1.46 15.47 -6.60
N GLN A 148 -1.64 14.62 -7.61
CA GLN A 148 -0.99 14.82 -8.91
C GLN A 148 -2.05 15.23 -9.92
N LYS A 149 -1.80 16.36 -10.61
CA LYS A 149 -2.60 16.86 -11.73
C LYS A 149 -1.91 16.47 -13.03
N THR A 150 -2.63 15.78 -13.89
CA THR A 150 -2.21 15.41 -15.25
C THR A 150 -3.10 16.13 -16.25
N PRO A 151 -2.65 17.24 -16.87
CA PRO A 151 -3.40 17.89 -17.94
C PRO A 151 -3.57 16.94 -19.13
N ILE A 152 -4.77 16.93 -19.73
CA ILE A 152 -5.07 16.10 -20.90
C ILE A 152 -5.27 17.05 -22.09
N GLU A 153 -4.47 16.85 -23.11
CA GLU A 153 -4.50 17.64 -24.34
C GLU A 153 -5.64 17.17 -25.27
N ALA A 154 -5.96 17.98 -26.28
CA ALA A 154 -7.05 17.67 -27.21
C ALA A 154 -6.81 16.40 -28.05
N ASP A 155 -5.57 15.97 -28.21
CA ASP A 155 -5.18 14.72 -28.87
C ASP A 155 -5.10 13.52 -27.92
N PHE A 156 -5.53 13.70 -26.67
CA PHE A 156 -5.44 12.72 -25.58
C PHE A 156 -4.00 12.34 -25.18
N SER A 157 -3.01 13.12 -25.56
CA SER A 157 -1.72 13.10 -24.88
C SER A 157 -1.84 13.78 -23.52
N HIS A 158 -0.84 13.65 -22.68
CA HIS A 158 -0.81 14.40 -21.43
C HIS A 158 0.27 15.48 -21.46
N GLY A 159 -0.05 16.65 -20.87
CA GLY A 159 0.92 17.67 -20.58
C GLY A 159 1.80 17.33 -19.37
N ASP A 160 2.56 18.30 -18.89
CA ASP A 160 3.44 18.15 -17.74
C ASP A 160 2.63 17.82 -16.47
N ARG A 161 3.01 16.74 -15.83
CA ARG A 161 2.40 16.33 -14.56
C ARG A 161 2.89 17.23 -13.44
N MET A 162 1.96 17.77 -12.67
CA MET A 162 2.25 18.63 -11.53
C MET A 162 1.79 17.95 -10.24
N THR A 163 2.70 17.87 -9.28
CA THR A 163 2.36 17.41 -7.93
C THR A 163 2.19 18.61 -7.01
N LYS A 164 1.11 18.64 -6.25
CA LYS A 164 0.81 19.68 -5.28
C LYS A 164 0.60 19.05 -3.90
N GLY A 165 1.30 19.57 -2.91
CA GLY A 165 1.25 19.09 -1.52
C GLY A 165 2.30 18.04 -1.18
N PRO A 166 2.42 17.71 0.12
CA PRO A 166 3.43 16.79 0.62
C PRO A 166 3.05 15.34 0.32
N LEU A 167 3.94 14.64 -0.38
CA LEU A 167 3.76 13.24 -0.71
C LEU A 167 4.10 12.29 0.45
N GLY A 168 5.00 12.68 1.36
CA GLY A 168 5.39 11.90 2.55
C GLY A 168 5.61 10.41 2.27
N THR A 169 4.95 9.56 3.04
CA THR A 169 4.90 8.10 2.85
C THR A 169 3.62 7.64 2.12
N GLY A 170 2.83 8.60 1.63
CA GLY A 170 1.57 8.36 0.96
C GLY A 170 1.72 7.83 -0.46
N ALA A 171 0.59 7.34 -0.98
CA ALA A 171 0.44 6.83 -2.34
C ALA A 171 -0.94 7.13 -2.90
N VAL A 172 -1.10 7.05 -4.21
CA VAL A 172 -2.41 6.98 -4.85
C VAL A 172 -2.93 5.56 -4.66
N ARG A 173 -4.00 5.42 -3.88
CA ARG A 173 -4.58 4.12 -3.51
C ARG A 173 -5.62 3.71 -4.55
N LEU A 174 -5.18 3.03 -5.61
CA LEU A 174 -6.05 2.62 -6.71
C LEU A 174 -6.96 1.44 -6.37
N GLY A 175 -6.68 0.73 -5.30
CA GLY A 175 -7.52 -0.34 -4.75
C GLY A 175 -7.35 -0.46 -3.24
N ALA A 176 -8.21 -1.25 -2.60
CA ALA A 176 -8.10 -1.55 -1.19
C ALA A 176 -6.79 -2.31 -0.90
N ALA A 177 -6.18 -2.03 0.25
CA ALA A 177 -5.01 -2.80 0.67
C ALA A 177 -5.40 -4.27 0.92
N GLN A 178 -4.55 -5.19 0.50
CA GLN A 178 -4.71 -6.63 0.64
C GLN A 178 -3.46 -7.22 1.28
N GLU A 179 -3.52 -8.47 1.75
CA GLU A 179 -2.37 -9.18 2.32
C GLU A 179 -1.23 -9.31 1.29
N ILE A 180 -1.59 -9.51 0.02
CA ILE A 180 -0.72 -9.50 -1.15
C ILE A 180 -1.14 -8.33 -2.01
N MET A 181 -0.26 -7.40 -2.28
CA MET A 181 -0.57 -6.24 -3.10
C MET A 181 0.66 -5.68 -3.82
N GLY A 182 0.42 -4.81 -4.78
CA GLY A 182 1.47 -4.19 -5.56
C GLY A 182 1.74 -2.73 -5.22
N ILE A 183 2.93 -2.27 -5.60
CA ILE A 183 3.30 -0.86 -5.71
C ILE A 183 3.94 -0.62 -7.07
N ALA A 184 3.70 0.56 -7.63
CA ALA A 184 4.27 0.98 -8.91
C ALA A 184 4.71 2.45 -8.87
N GLU A 185 5.50 2.87 -9.84
CA GLU A 185 5.97 4.24 -9.93
C GLU A 185 4.85 5.22 -10.29
N GLY A 186 4.14 4.95 -11.38
CA GLY A 186 3.11 5.82 -11.94
C GLY A 186 1.71 5.25 -11.83
N THR A 187 0.73 6.13 -11.99
CA THR A 187 -0.70 5.75 -11.96
C THR A 187 -1.04 4.80 -13.09
N GLU A 188 -0.54 5.05 -14.31
CA GLU A 188 -0.82 4.22 -15.48
C GLU A 188 -0.17 2.84 -15.36
N THR A 189 1.09 2.76 -14.91
CA THR A 189 1.77 1.49 -14.63
C THR A 189 1.02 0.68 -13.58
N ALA A 190 0.52 1.36 -12.52
CA ALA A 190 -0.25 0.71 -11.47
C ALA A 190 -1.59 0.16 -11.97
N LEU A 191 -2.34 0.95 -12.75
CA LEU A 191 -3.61 0.49 -13.37
C LEU A 191 -3.38 -0.68 -14.32
N SER A 192 -2.32 -0.61 -15.14
CA SER A 192 -1.92 -1.70 -16.04
C SER A 192 -1.65 -3.00 -15.27
N ALA A 193 -0.86 -2.91 -14.20
CA ALA A 193 -0.56 -4.04 -13.33
C ALA A 193 -1.81 -4.61 -12.66
N MET A 194 -2.76 -3.75 -12.22
CA MET A 194 -4.05 -4.19 -11.67
C MET A 194 -4.87 -4.96 -12.69
N MET A 195 -4.94 -4.49 -13.93
CA MET A 195 -5.69 -5.17 -15.00
C MET A 195 -5.09 -6.53 -15.37
N LEU A 196 -3.77 -6.61 -15.45
CA LEU A 196 -3.06 -7.84 -15.81
C LEU A 196 -3.08 -8.91 -14.70
N THR A 197 -3.12 -8.49 -13.44
CA THR A 197 -2.94 -9.42 -12.31
C THR A 197 -4.17 -9.60 -11.43
N GLY A 198 -5.16 -8.70 -11.52
CA GLY A 198 -6.28 -8.62 -10.59
C GLY A 198 -5.88 -8.16 -9.17
N MET A 199 -4.61 -7.81 -8.95
CA MET A 199 -4.06 -7.42 -7.66
C MET A 199 -4.29 -5.93 -7.41
N SER A 200 -4.54 -5.53 -6.17
CA SER A 200 -4.52 -4.12 -5.80
C SER A 200 -3.11 -3.55 -5.91
N VAL A 201 -2.94 -2.43 -6.61
CA VAL A 201 -1.64 -1.75 -6.78
C VAL A 201 -1.79 -0.28 -6.42
N TRP A 202 -0.82 0.24 -5.64
CA TRP A 202 -0.75 1.65 -5.30
C TRP A 202 0.37 2.35 -6.06
N ALA A 203 0.16 3.62 -6.47
CA ALA A 203 1.16 4.39 -7.19
C ALA A 203 1.89 5.37 -6.27
N SER A 204 3.23 5.36 -6.35
CA SER A 204 4.11 6.22 -5.53
C SER A 204 4.25 7.64 -6.08
N LEU A 205 3.91 7.88 -7.34
CA LEU A 205 4.14 9.11 -8.10
C LEU A 205 5.62 9.50 -8.19
N GLY A 206 6.42 8.54 -8.62
CA GLY A 206 7.85 8.69 -8.93
C GLY A 206 8.72 7.58 -8.36
N GLY A 207 9.65 7.06 -9.16
CA GLY A 207 10.53 5.94 -8.79
C GLY A 207 11.38 6.24 -7.56
N LYS A 208 11.87 7.47 -7.42
CA LYS A 208 12.65 7.90 -6.24
C LYS A 208 11.88 7.80 -4.93
N ARG A 209 10.56 7.65 -4.97
CA ARG A 209 9.67 7.55 -3.80
C ARG A 209 9.12 6.15 -3.55
N LEU A 210 9.30 5.23 -4.49
CA LEU A 210 8.74 3.89 -4.42
C LEU A 210 9.03 3.20 -3.08
N HIS A 211 10.25 3.36 -2.57
CA HIS A 211 10.68 2.83 -1.27
C HIS A 211 10.06 3.53 -0.04
N ASN A 212 9.45 4.71 -0.22
CA ASN A 212 8.84 5.47 0.87
C ASN A 212 7.36 5.12 1.09
N VAL A 213 6.73 4.38 0.15
CA VAL A 213 5.30 4.03 0.28
C VAL A 213 5.08 3.20 1.53
N GLU A 214 4.30 3.74 2.47
CA GLU A 214 3.94 3.04 3.70
C GLU A 214 2.69 2.19 3.46
N LEU A 215 2.89 0.88 3.49
CA LEU A 215 1.81 -0.10 3.36
C LEU A 215 1.30 -0.50 4.75
N PRO A 216 0.00 -0.85 4.87
CA PRO A 216 -0.56 -1.35 6.12
C PRO A 216 0.25 -2.53 6.69
N PRO A 217 0.31 -2.68 8.02
CA PRO A 217 1.12 -3.71 8.66
C PRO A 217 0.69 -5.16 8.34
N PHE A 218 -0.55 -5.34 7.91
CA PHE A 218 -1.07 -6.66 7.54
C PHE A 218 -0.63 -7.11 6.13
N VAL A 219 -0.04 -6.22 5.32
CA VAL A 219 0.53 -6.58 4.02
C VAL A 219 1.76 -7.43 4.26
N ARG A 220 1.77 -8.65 3.72
CA ARG A 220 2.86 -9.63 3.88
C ARG A 220 3.70 -9.79 2.65
N GLU A 221 3.07 -9.68 1.49
CA GLU A 221 3.75 -9.83 0.21
C GLU A 221 3.55 -8.58 -0.64
N VAL A 222 4.64 -8.08 -1.21
CA VAL A 222 4.67 -6.85 -2.02
C VAL A 222 5.22 -7.14 -3.40
N HIS A 223 4.42 -6.89 -4.42
CA HIS A 223 4.85 -6.95 -5.81
C HIS A 223 5.24 -5.56 -6.29
N ILE A 224 6.48 -5.37 -6.70
CA ILE A 224 6.99 -4.09 -7.17
C ILE A 224 6.99 -4.10 -8.69
N PHE A 225 6.04 -3.37 -9.28
CA PHE A 225 5.91 -3.22 -10.72
C PHE A 225 6.77 -2.04 -11.17
N CYS A 226 7.88 -2.33 -11.85
CA CYS A 226 8.83 -1.32 -12.28
C CYS A 226 9.01 -1.30 -13.81
N ASP A 227 9.39 -0.14 -14.31
CA ASP A 227 9.72 0.05 -15.73
C ASP A 227 11.03 -0.68 -16.10
N ASN A 228 11.22 -0.98 -17.38
CA ASN A 228 12.39 -1.70 -17.89
C ASN A 228 13.65 -0.84 -18.06
N ASP A 229 13.63 0.42 -17.62
CA ASP A 229 14.81 1.27 -17.65
C ASP A 229 15.70 1.07 -16.40
N GLN A 230 16.89 1.68 -16.41
CA GLN A 230 17.84 1.56 -15.31
C GLN A 230 17.28 2.20 -14.02
N ALA A 231 16.65 3.37 -14.15
CA ALA A 231 16.11 4.11 -13.00
C ALA A 231 14.98 3.35 -12.29
N GLY A 232 14.08 2.74 -13.08
CA GLY A 232 13.00 1.88 -12.57
C GLY A 232 13.53 0.66 -11.82
N ARG A 233 14.57 -0.01 -12.37
CA ARG A 233 15.21 -1.14 -11.70
C ARG A 233 15.87 -0.74 -10.38
N GLU A 234 16.63 0.35 -10.35
CA GLU A 234 17.28 0.86 -9.13
C GLU A 234 16.25 1.24 -8.07
N ALA A 235 15.16 1.88 -8.48
CA ALA A 235 14.05 2.22 -7.59
C ALA A 235 13.38 0.97 -7.00
N ALA A 236 13.15 -0.05 -7.82
CA ALA A 236 12.55 -1.31 -7.40
C ALA A 236 13.44 -2.08 -6.41
N TYR A 237 14.75 -2.16 -6.66
CA TYR A 237 15.68 -2.79 -5.71
C TYR A 237 15.69 -2.07 -4.37
N ARG A 238 15.75 -0.73 -4.37
CA ARG A 238 15.70 0.06 -3.12
C ARG A 238 14.39 -0.17 -2.36
N ALA A 239 13.26 -0.20 -3.05
CA ALA A 239 11.97 -0.48 -2.43
C ALA A 239 11.91 -1.91 -1.89
N SER A 240 12.46 -2.88 -2.63
CA SER A 240 12.56 -4.27 -2.19
C SER A 240 13.34 -4.41 -0.88
N ASP A 241 14.49 -3.74 -0.76
CA ASP A 241 15.31 -3.78 0.45
C ASP A 241 14.54 -3.24 1.66
N VAL A 242 13.82 -2.12 1.49
CA VAL A 242 13.01 -1.52 2.56
C VAL A 242 11.88 -2.46 2.99
N HIS A 243 11.11 -3.01 2.04
CA HIS A 243 9.98 -3.89 2.39
C HIS A 243 10.44 -5.22 2.99
N ARG A 244 11.55 -5.79 2.51
CA ARG A 244 12.16 -6.99 3.12
C ARG A 244 12.66 -6.72 4.54
N ALA A 245 13.27 -5.55 4.77
CA ALA A 245 13.69 -5.15 6.12
C ALA A 245 12.51 -5.00 7.10
N LEU A 246 11.29 -4.71 6.56
CA LEU A 246 10.04 -4.70 7.31
C LEU A 246 9.41 -6.10 7.46
N GLY A 247 10.08 -7.16 7.01
CA GLY A 247 9.65 -8.55 7.14
C GLY A 247 8.59 -8.99 6.12
N ARG A 248 8.50 -8.31 4.98
CA ARG A 248 7.59 -8.69 3.88
C ARG A 248 8.31 -9.56 2.87
N ASP A 249 7.57 -10.47 2.24
CA ASP A 249 8.01 -11.12 1.01
C ASP A 249 7.92 -10.11 -0.13
N VAL A 250 8.94 -10.10 -1.02
CA VAL A 250 8.98 -9.10 -2.09
C VAL A 250 9.34 -9.77 -3.42
N GLU A 251 8.50 -9.51 -4.41
CA GLU A 251 8.74 -9.88 -5.81
C GLU A 251 8.87 -8.61 -6.66
N ILE A 252 9.94 -8.50 -7.45
CA ILE A 252 10.10 -7.45 -8.45
C ILE A 252 9.57 -7.98 -9.77
N ARG A 253 8.58 -7.30 -10.33
CA ARG A 253 7.95 -7.63 -11.61
C ARG A 253 8.26 -6.58 -12.66
N ARG A 254 8.59 -7.04 -13.85
CA ARG A 254 8.89 -6.20 -15.02
C ARG A 254 8.00 -6.59 -16.18
N PRO A 255 7.65 -5.66 -17.06
CA PRO A 255 7.01 -6.02 -18.32
C PRO A 255 7.96 -6.87 -19.18
N PRO A 256 7.47 -7.54 -20.21
CA PRO A 256 8.33 -8.23 -21.18
C PRO A 256 9.42 -7.30 -21.71
N PRO A 257 10.63 -7.84 -22.04
CA PRO A 257 11.82 -7.02 -22.34
C PRO A 257 11.67 -6.04 -23.50
N GLU A 258 10.77 -6.32 -24.43
CA GLU A 258 10.44 -5.50 -25.60
C GLU A 258 9.65 -4.23 -25.27
N PHE A 259 9.03 -4.14 -24.08
CA PHE A 259 8.22 -3.01 -23.64
C PHE A 259 8.95 -2.21 -22.56
N LYS A 260 8.83 -0.91 -22.64
CA LYS A 260 9.41 0.01 -21.65
C LYS A 260 8.70 -0.09 -20.30
N ASP A 261 7.39 -0.13 -20.31
CA ASP A 261 6.52 -0.15 -19.15
C ASP A 261 5.29 -1.05 -19.37
N TYR A 262 4.51 -1.25 -18.31
CA TYR A 262 3.31 -2.08 -18.36
C TYR A 262 2.18 -1.48 -19.19
N ASN A 263 2.13 -0.16 -19.36
CA ASN A 263 1.11 0.46 -20.18
C ASN A 263 1.37 0.24 -21.68
N GLU A 264 2.63 0.33 -22.10
CA GLU A 264 3.04 -0.01 -23.46
C GLU A 264 2.73 -1.48 -23.78
N PHE A 265 2.96 -2.39 -22.83
CA PHE A 265 2.60 -3.80 -22.97
C PHE A 265 1.10 -4.02 -23.15
N ILE A 266 0.24 -3.39 -22.33
CA ILE A 266 -1.23 -3.51 -22.44
C ILE A 266 -1.73 -2.98 -23.78
N ILE A 267 -1.22 -1.86 -24.26
CA ILE A 267 -1.63 -1.28 -25.56
C ILE A 267 -1.31 -2.25 -26.68
N ALA A 268 -0.11 -2.83 -26.68
CA ALA A 268 0.29 -3.79 -27.71
C ALA A 268 -0.53 -5.09 -27.66
N ASP A 269 -0.88 -5.58 -26.47
CA ASP A 269 -1.73 -6.76 -26.29
C ASP A 269 -3.17 -6.50 -26.75
N ALA A 270 -3.72 -5.34 -26.44
CA ALA A 270 -5.03 -4.92 -26.94
C ALA A 270 -5.09 -4.84 -28.48
N ASP A 271 -4.02 -4.34 -29.12
CA ASP A 271 -3.91 -4.30 -30.57
C ASP A 271 -3.78 -5.71 -31.20
N ALA A 272 -3.14 -6.66 -30.53
CA ALA A 272 -3.07 -8.05 -30.95
C ALA A 272 -4.46 -8.71 -30.92
N TRP A 273 -5.21 -8.52 -29.82
CA TRP A 273 -6.58 -9.01 -29.70
C TRP A 273 -7.52 -8.42 -30.74
N ALA A 274 -7.42 -7.13 -31.04
CA ALA A 274 -8.26 -6.48 -32.06
C ALA A 274 -8.01 -7.01 -33.48
N LYS A 275 -6.78 -7.46 -33.80
CA LYS A 275 -6.44 -8.05 -35.08
C LYS A 275 -6.93 -9.48 -35.26
N ASP A 276 -7.04 -10.25 -34.18
CA ASP A 276 -7.52 -11.64 -34.23
C ASP A 276 -9.06 -11.73 -34.42
N TRP A 277 -9.80 -10.62 -34.24
CA TRP A 277 -11.25 -10.54 -34.41
C TRP A 277 -11.69 -9.74 -35.65
N SER A 278 -10.78 -9.23 -36.46
CA SER A 278 -11.04 -8.52 -37.72
C SER A 278 -10.77 -9.40 -38.95
#